data_02463e9334bd459b6fee9c7e92181379
#
_entry.id   02463e9334bd459b6fee9c7e92181379
#
_cell.length_a   1.000
_cell.length_b   1.000
_cell.length_c   1.000
_cell.angle_alpha   90.00
_cell.angle_beta   90.00
_cell.angle_gamma   90.00
#
_symmetry.space_group_name_H-M   'P 1'
#
loop_
_entity.id
_entity.type
_entity.pdbx_description
1 polymer ?
#
loop_
_entity_poly.entity_id
_entity_poly.type
_entity_poly.pdbx_seq_one_letter_code
_entity_poly.pdbx_strand_id
1 'polypeptide(L)'
;KEIVIGMLQTLYDKDFPLNSFGCFGMTIVDEVHRIGSEQFSKTLFKTVTPYMLGISATVDRKDKLTHVLYMFIGKKIYSEERNDEDPVVVQAIEYKTNDEEFNDVLLDYVGNPKYSSMISKISNYGPRSDFILKVMKTLVNQYSESQVMVLCHNRSMLTYFYESIVHQDFATVGYYVGGMKQKDLQETENKQIVLATYAMAAEALDIKSLSILIMASPKTDITQSVGRILRVKHENPIIVDIIDSHDMYQSQWNRRKQFYKKCNYRIIKSDSNKYNESETEWKILYEPKNNGNAKEKEEEQEKVGFGKCIIDIN
;
A
#
# COMPACT_ATOMS: atom_id res chain seq x y z
N LYS A 1 -19.42 12.42 28.11
CA LYS A 1 -18.99 11.18 27.41
C LYS A 1 -17.50 11.02 27.67
N GLU A 2 -17.07 9.81 27.96
CA GLU A 2 -15.65 9.51 28.29
C GLU A 2 -14.78 9.48 27.02
N ILE A 3 -15.34 9.03 25.89
CA ILE A 3 -14.67 8.97 24.60
C ILE A 3 -15.54 9.65 23.53
N VAL A 4 -14.89 10.47 22.72
CA VAL A 4 -15.51 11.12 21.53
C VAL A 4 -14.63 10.86 20.33
N ILE A 5 -15.22 10.40 19.23
CA ILE A 5 -14.57 10.22 17.96
C ILE A 5 -14.94 11.38 17.05
N GLY A 6 -13.96 12.09 16.54
CA GLY A 6 -14.14 13.24 15.65
C GLY A 6 -13.41 13.05 14.32
N MET A 7 -14.00 13.52 13.23
CA MET A 7 -13.33 13.58 11.93
C MET A 7 -12.57 14.90 11.79
N LEU A 8 -11.32 14.82 11.28
CA LEU A 8 -10.48 16.01 11.05
C LEU A 8 -11.17 17.06 10.19
N GLN A 9 -11.88 16.64 9.14
CA GLN A 9 -12.66 17.55 8.29
C GLN A 9 -13.72 18.31 9.08
N THR A 10 -14.45 17.61 9.95
CA THR A 10 -15.47 18.24 10.79
C THR A 10 -14.86 19.24 11.77
N LEU A 11 -13.72 18.92 12.35
CA LEU A 11 -12.98 19.80 13.27
C LEU A 11 -12.42 21.02 12.52
N TYR A 12 -12.02 20.85 11.26
CA TYR A 12 -11.56 21.96 10.43
C TYR A 12 -12.70 22.89 10.03
N ASP A 13 -13.80 22.33 9.50
CA ASP A 13 -14.90 23.08 8.86
C ASP A 13 -15.81 23.76 9.88
N LYS A 14 -15.93 23.22 11.09
CA LYS A 14 -16.85 23.77 12.11
C LYS A 14 -16.11 24.57 13.16
N ASP A 15 -16.74 25.67 13.59
CA ASP A 15 -16.31 26.39 14.76
C ASP A 15 -16.91 25.77 16.01
N PHE A 16 -16.07 25.63 17.02
CA PHE A 16 -16.44 25.13 18.34
C PHE A 16 -16.23 26.23 19.38
N PRO A 17 -17.11 26.33 20.39
CA PRO A 17 -16.88 27.24 21.52
C PRO A 17 -15.52 27.01 22.17
N LEU A 18 -14.93 28.07 22.69
CA LEU A 18 -13.71 27.97 23.48
C LEU A 18 -13.89 26.94 24.61
N ASN A 19 -12.89 26.10 24.81
CA ASN A 19 -12.91 25.02 25.80
C ASN A 19 -13.86 23.84 25.53
N SER A 20 -14.43 23.71 24.32
CA SER A 20 -15.28 22.54 23.98
C SER A 20 -14.59 21.20 24.23
N PHE A 21 -13.28 21.15 24.13
CA PHE A 21 -12.46 19.96 24.30
C PHE A 21 -11.66 19.95 25.62
N GLY A 22 -11.78 21.00 26.45
CA GLY A 22 -11.00 21.14 27.69
C GLY A 22 -11.33 20.10 28.79
N CYS A 23 -12.43 19.36 28.64
CA CYS A 23 -12.78 18.27 29.53
C CYS A 23 -12.05 16.96 29.22
N PHE A 24 -11.34 16.86 28.07
CA PHE A 24 -10.59 15.67 27.70
C PHE A 24 -9.14 15.76 28.18
N GLY A 25 -8.67 14.67 28.78
CA GLY A 25 -7.28 14.56 29.25
C GLY A 25 -6.30 14.19 28.14
N MET A 26 -6.77 13.59 27.03
CA MET A 26 -5.92 13.08 25.96
C MET A 26 -6.59 13.19 24.60
N THR A 27 -5.81 13.57 23.59
CA THR A 27 -6.19 13.49 22.18
C THR A 27 -5.31 12.46 21.49
N ILE A 28 -5.95 11.49 20.80
CA ILE A 28 -5.27 10.51 19.95
C ILE A 28 -5.58 10.86 18.48
N VAL A 29 -4.54 11.01 17.70
CA VAL A 29 -4.64 11.32 16.27
C VAL A 29 -4.17 10.12 15.47
N ASP A 30 -5.10 9.48 14.78
CA ASP A 30 -4.79 8.41 13.84
C ASP A 30 -4.36 8.98 12.49
N GLU A 31 -3.49 8.25 11.78
CA GLU A 31 -2.85 8.67 10.52
C GLU A 31 -2.28 10.10 10.59
N VAL A 32 -1.55 10.35 11.67
CA VAL A 32 -1.05 11.69 12.04
C VAL A 32 -0.23 12.35 10.94
N HIS A 33 0.36 11.59 10.02
CA HIS A 33 1.07 12.12 8.87
C HIS A 33 0.17 13.01 7.96
N ARG A 34 -1.15 12.86 8.00
CA ARG A 34 -2.11 13.69 7.24
C ARG A 34 -2.25 15.10 7.82
N ILE A 35 -1.99 15.28 9.10
CA ILE A 35 -2.14 16.58 9.79
C ILE A 35 -1.12 17.63 9.36
N GLY A 36 0.01 17.23 8.79
CA GLY A 36 1.04 18.16 8.33
C GLY A 36 0.62 19.11 7.19
N SER A 37 -0.61 19.01 6.66
CA SER A 37 -1.15 20.04 5.76
C SER A 37 -1.55 21.28 6.54
N GLU A 38 -1.43 22.48 5.94
CA GLU A 38 -1.82 23.73 6.57
C GLU A 38 -3.27 23.73 7.09
N GLN A 39 -4.18 23.12 6.34
CA GLN A 39 -5.58 23.01 6.71
C GLN A 39 -5.78 22.18 7.98
N PHE A 40 -5.18 20.99 8.05
CA PHE A 40 -5.40 20.09 9.19
C PHE A 40 -4.61 20.50 10.43
N SER A 41 -3.48 21.20 10.30
CA SER A 41 -2.75 21.72 11.46
C SER A 41 -3.61 22.71 12.29
N LYS A 42 -4.54 23.43 11.67
CA LYS A 42 -5.47 24.33 12.36
C LYS A 42 -6.41 23.59 13.33
N THR A 43 -6.69 22.31 13.10
CA THR A 43 -7.51 21.50 14.01
C THR A 43 -6.80 21.24 15.34
N LEU A 44 -5.48 21.16 15.33
CA LEU A 44 -4.69 20.94 16.56
C LEU A 44 -4.79 22.11 17.54
N PHE A 45 -5.01 23.33 17.06
CA PHE A 45 -5.26 24.48 17.94
C PHE A 45 -6.64 24.45 18.60
N LYS A 46 -7.61 23.72 18.00
CA LYS A 46 -8.95 23.56 18.56
C LYS A 46 -9.03 22.44 19.60
N THR A 47 -8.20 21.40 19.45
CA THR A 47 -8.22 20.17 20.26
C THR A 47 -7.06 20.09 21.24
N VAL A 48 -6.74 21.19 21.93
CA VAL A 48 -5.67 21.23 22.92
C VAL A 48 -6.04 20.44 24.16
N THR A 49 -5.27 19.40 24.46
CA THR A 49 -5.41 18.57 25.65
C THR A 49 -4.05 18.39 26.34
N PRO A 50 -4.01 18.05 27.65
CA PRO A 50 -2.74 17.85 28.37
C PRO A 50 -1.82 16.82 27.73
N TYR A 51 -2.40 15.78 27.12
CA TYR A 51 -1.63 14.73 26.45
C TYR A 51 -2.09 14.58 25.01
N MET A 52 -1.12 14.43 24.10
CA MET A 52 -1.38 14.17 22.67
C MET A 52 -0.56 12.96 22.22
N LEU A 53 -1.21 12.06 21.48
CA LEU A 53 -0.59 10.89 20.88
C LEU A 53 -0.90 10.87 19.37
N GLY A 54 0.13 10.81 18.55
CA GLY A 54 0.00 10.59 17.11
C GLY A 54 0.37 9.15 16.74
N ILE A 55 -0.47 8.50 15.98
CA ILE A 55 -0.27 7.14 15.47
C ILE A 55 -0.17 7.21 13.95
N SER A 56 0.79 6.54 13.35
CA SER A 56 0.93 6.44 11.90
C SER A 56 1.86 5.31 11.50
N ALA A 57 1.55 4.63 10.41
CA ALA A 57 2.47 3.67 9.79
C ALA A 57 3.67 4.36 9.11
N THR A 58 3.53 5.63 8.72
CA THR A 58 4.56 6.42 8.01
C THR A 58 4.62 7.82 8.59
N VAL A 59 5.64 8.14 9.35
CA VAL A 59 5.82 9.49 9.95
C VAL A 59 6.67 10.39 9.06
N ASP A 60 7.63 9.82 8.33
CA ASP A 60 8.56 10.58 7.51
C ASP A 60 7.90 11.09 6.22
N ARG A 61 7.70 12.40 6.17
CA ARG A 61 7.08 13.10 5.03
C ARG A 61 8.14 13.62 4.08
N LYS A 62 7.91 13.43 2.79
CA LYS A 62 8.79 13.95 1.71
C LYS A 62 8.78 15.47 1.60
N ASP A 63 7.73 16.12 2.08
CA ASP A 63 7.52 17.58 2.05
C ASP A 63 8.17 18.32 3.23
N LYS A 64 8.93 17.62 4.07
CA LYS A 64 9.62 18.16 5.27
C LYS A 64 8.68 18.73 6.35
N LEU A 65 7.36 18.51 6.26
CA LEU A 65 6.39 18.96 7.27
C LEU A 65 6.34 18.07 8.52
N THR A 66 7.16 17.04 8.60
CA THR A 66 7.32 16.21 9.81
C THR A 66 7.61 17.03 11.06
N HIS A 67 8.37 18.13 10.89
CA HIS A 67 8.71 19.00 12.02
C HIS A 67 7.48 19.69 12.62
N VAL A 68 6.43 19.98 11.81
CA VAL A 68 5.16 20.54 12.29
C VAL A 68 4.46 19.56 13.22
N LEU A 69 4.49 18.27 12.89
CA LEU A 69 3.97 17.22 13.77
C LEU A 69 4.70 17.20 15.11
N TYR A 70 6.01 17.34 15.09
CA TYR A 70 6.83 17.36 16.31
C TYR A 70 6.59 18.58 17.20
N MET A 71 6.19 19.71 16.63
CA MET A 71 5.84 20.90 17.40
C MET A 71 4.54 20.72 18.20
N PHE A 72 3.55 20.02 17.66
CA PHE A 72 2.24 19.84 18.29
C PHE A 72 2.16 18.58 19.16
N ILE A 73 2.74 17.48 18.70
CA ILE A 73 2.54 16.16 19.29
C ILE A 73 3.80 15.67 20.01
N GLY A 74 4.97 16.12 19.55
CA GLY A 74 6.25 15.69 20.08
C GLY A 74 6.98 14.74 19.13
N LYS A 75 8.22 14.38 19.54
CA LYS A 75 9.08 13.50 18.75
C LYS A 75 8.55 12.07 18.77
N LYS A 76 8.95 11.28 17.76
CA LYS A 76 8.70 9.85 17.69
C LYS A 76 9.25 9.14 18.93
N ILE A 77 8.37 8.49 19.69
CA ILE A 77 8.71 7.81 20.95
C ILE A 77 8.81 6.29 20.78
N TYR A 78 8.15 5.75 19.75
CA TYR A 78 8.14 4.32 19.46
C TYR A 78 8.07 4.08 17.95
N SER A 79 8.73 3.05 17.50
CA SER A 79 8.63 2.54 16.13
C SER A 79 8.81 1.04 16.16
N GLU A 80 7.80 0.33 15.71
CA GLU A 80 7.93 -1.08 15.43
C GLU A 80 8.51 -1.25 14.03
N GLU A 81 9.68 -1.83 13.94
CA GLU A 81 10.21 -2.30 12.67
C GLU A 81 9.60 -3.68 12.43
N ARG A 82 9.02 -3.86 11.26
CA ARG A 82 8.46 -5.15 10.88
C ARG A 82 9.60 -6.16 10.88
N ASN A 83 9.47 -7.25 11.63
CA ASN A 83 10.40 -8.36 11.56
C ASN A 83 10.37 -8.92 10.14
N ASP A 84 11.51 -8.84 9.44
CA ASP A 84 11.71 -9.21 8.03
C ASP A 84 11.67 -10.75 7.78
N GLU A 85 10.92 -11.49 8.58
CA GLU A 85 10.87 -12.95 8.52
C GLU A 85 9.76 -13.50 7.60
N ASP A 86 8.94 -12.62 7.02
CA ASP A 86 7.90 -13.07 6.09
C ASP A 86 8.52 -13.41 4.72
N PRO A 87 8.40 -14.66 4.24
CA PRO A 87 8.99 -15.09 2.98
C PRO A 87 8.24 -14.56 1.76
N VAL A 88 8.10 -13.24 1.65
CA VAL A 88 7.35 -12.60 0.56
C VAL A 88 8.10 -12.76 -0.76
N VAL A 89 7.39 -13.26 -1.78
CA VAL A 89 7.89 -13.33 -3.15
C VAL A 89 7.22 -12.27 -4.01
N VAL A 90 8.01 -11.37 -4.59
CA VAL A 90 7.56 -10.39 -5.57
C VAL A 90 7.81 -10.96 -6.96
N GLN A 91 6.73 -11.26 -7.67
CA GLN A 91 6.73 -11.65 -9.07
C GLN A 91 6.53 -10.40 -9.94
N ALA A 92 7.62 -9.83 -10.43
CA ALA A 92 7.60 -8.67 -11.31
C ALA A 92 7.43 -9.13 -12.76
N ILE A 93 6.31 -8.79 -13.40
CA ILE A 93 6.01 -9.22 -14.77
C ILE A 93 5.92 -8.01 -15.67
N GLU A 94 6.87 -7.88 -16.59
CA GLU A 94 6.88 -6.80 -17.57
C GLU A 94 5.95 -7.13 -18.74
N TYR A 95 4.88 -6.33 -18.90
CA TYR A 95 4.00 -6.46 -20.05
C TYR A 95 4.67 -5.86 -21.27
N LYS A 96 4.82 -6.65 -22.32
CA LYS A 96 5.45 -6.27 -23.60
C LYS A 96 4.50 -6.49 -24.75
N THR A 97 4.43 -5.52 -25.64
CA THR A 97 3.73 -5.60 -26.91
C THR A 97 4.45 -4.78 -27.97
N ASN A 98 4.32 -5.20 -29.23
CA ASN A 98 4.82 -4.45 -30.38
C ASN A 98 3.76 -3.50 -30.93
N ASP A 99 2.61 -3.36 -30.26
CA ASP A 99 1.55 -2.44 -30.66
C ASP A 99 2.02 -0.99 -30.46
N GLU A 100 2.15 -0.26 -31.57
CA GLU A 100 2.62 1.12 -31.59
C GLU A 100 1.64 2.04 -30.85
N GLU A 101 0.33 1.81 -31.02
CA GLU A 101 -0.69 2.59 -30.33
C GLU A 101 -0.57 2.43 -28.80
N PHE A 102 -0.32 1.21 -28.31
CA PHE A 102 -0.10 0.99 -26.87
C PHE A 102 1.17 1.69 -26.40
N ASN A 103 2.26 1.60 -27.14
CA ASN A 103 3.57 2.13 -26.74
C ASN A 103 3.68 3.66 -26.86
N ASP A 104 2.80 4.29 -27.64
CA ASP A 104 2.77 5.74 -27.78
C ASP A 104 2.42 6.46 -26.46
N VAL A 105 3.06 7.62 -26.21
CA VAL A 105 2.90 8.37 -24.95
C VAL A 105 2.01 9.59 -25.19
N LEU A 106 0.89 9.67 -24.46
CA LEU A 106 0.01 10.82 -24.50
C LEU A 106 0.65 11.99 -23.74
N LEU A 107 0.95 13.08 -24.47
CA LEU A 107 1.59 14.27 -23.93
C LEU A 107 0.58 15.39 -23.66
N ASP A 108 0.91 16.26 -22.69
CA ASP A 108 0.22 17.54 -22.50
C ASP A 108 0.75 18.60 -23.49
N TYR A 109 0.20 19.81 -23.39
CA TYR A 109 0.59 20.93 -24.26
C TYR A 109 2.03 21.43 -24.03
N VAL A 110 2.67 21.01 -22.95
CA VAL A 110 4.06 21.35 -22.60
C VAL A 110 5.02 20.22 -23.02
N GLY A 111 4.49 19.06 -23.42
CA GLY A 111 5.28 17.89 -23.80
C GLY A 111 5.54 16.89 -22.66
N ASN A 112 4.87 17.03 -21.51
CA ASN A 112 4.97 16.06 -20.44
C ASN A 112 3.94 14.94 -20.57
N PRO A 113 4.24 13.71 -20.13
CA PRO A 113 3.28 12.62 -20.13
C PRO A 113 2.05 12.93 -19.27
N LYS A 114 0.85 12.81 -19.85
CA LYS A 114 -0.43 12.95 -19.13
C LYS A 114 -0.73 11.70 -18.30
N TYR A 115 -0.36 11.72 -17.03
CA TYR A 115 -0.46 10.54 -16.16
C TYR A 115 -1.86 9.88 -16.17
N SER A 116 -2.93 10.65 -15.91
CA SER A 116 -4.30 10.12 -15.85
C SER A 116 -4.76 9.53 -17.19
N SER A 117 -4.41 10.18 -18.32
CA SER A 117 -4.74 9.67 -19.64
C SER A 117 -3.97 8.40 -19.98
N MET A 118 -2.71 8.33 -19.57
CA MET A 118 -1.88 7.13 -19.74
C MET A 118 -2.39 5.97 -18.88
N ILE A 119 -2.81 6.21 -17.62
CA ILE A 119 -3.46 5.18 -16.79
C ILE A 119 -4.75 4.68 -17.45
N SER A 120 -5.59 5.57 -18.00
CA SER A 120 -6.81 5.18 -18.70
C SER A 120 -6.50 4.38 -19.97
N LYS A 121 -5.48 4.78 -20.72
CA LYS A 121 -5.02 4.08 -21.93
C LYS A 121 -4.63 2.63 -21.64
N ILE A 122 -3.71 2.40 -20.71
CA ILE A 122 -3.26 1.04 -20.38
C ILE A 122 -4.36 0.20 -19.71
N SER A 123 -5.29 0.83 -18.97
CA SER A 123 -6.41 0.15 -18.32
C SER A 123 -7.49 -0.30 -19.31
N ASN A 124 -7.63 0.39 -20.44
CA ASN A 124 -8.61 0.07 -21.48
C ASN A 124 -8.01 -0.80 -22.62
N TYR A 125 -6.74 -1.13 -22.55
CA TYR A 125 -6.08 -1.96 -23.56
C TYR A 125 -6.40 -3.45 -23.30
N GLY A 126 -7.28 -4.03 -24.12
CA GLY A 126 -7.79 -5.38 -23.98
C GLY A 126 -6.72 -6.46 -23.84
N PRO A 127 -5.74 -6.57 -24.74
CA PRO A 127 -4.71 -7.62 -24.68
C PRO A 127 -3.92 -7.62 -23.36
N ARG A 128 -3.71 -6.45 -22.74
CA ARG A 128 -3.07 -6.35 -21.45
C ARG A 128 -3.98 -6.85 -20.31
N SER A 129 -5.26 -6.52 -20.39
CA SER A 129 -6.25 -6.98 -19.42
C SER A 129 -6.44 -8.50 -19.50
N ASP A 130 -6.45 -9.07 -20.71
CA ASP A 130 -6.48 -10.52 -20.93
C ASP A 130 -5.25 -11.22 -20.35
N PHE A 131 -4.07 -10.62 -20.53
CA PHE A 131 -2.85 -11.12 -19.92
C PHE A 131 -2.95 -11.16 -18.38
N ILE A 132 -3.47 -10.10 -17.76
CA ILE A 132 -3.65 -10.04 -16.31
C ILE A 132 -4.68 -11.09 -15.85
N LEU A 133 -5.77 -11.32 -16.61
CA LEU A 133 -6.73 -12.41 -16.35
C LEU A 133 -6.05 -13.78 -16.39
N LYS A 134 -5.17 -14.02 -17.38
CA LYS A 134 -4.37 -15.24 -17.45
C LYS A 134 -3.52 -15.41 -16.18
N VAL A 135 -2.87 -14.35 -15.71
CA VAL A 135 -2.09 -14.37 -14.46
C VAL A 135 -2.99 -14.71 -13.25
N MET A 136 -4.16 -14.09 -13.14
CA MET A 136 -5.13 -14.39 -12.06
C MET A 136 -5.52 -15.86 -12.07
N LYS A 137 -5.92 -16.38 -13.24
CA LYS A 137 -6.35 -17.78 -13.41
C LYS A 137 -5.22 -18.75 -13.03
N THR A 138 -4.00 -18.48 -13.45
CA THR A 138 -2.82 -19.28 -13.10
C THR A 138 -2.62 -19.34 -11.59
N LEU A 139 -2.68 -18.19 -10.92
CA LEU A 139 -2.48 -18.10 -9.47
C LEU A 139 -3.59 -18.80 -8.68
N VAL A 140 -4.85 -18.64 -9.08
CA VAL A 140 -6.00 -19.32 -8.47
C VAL A 140 -5.87 -20.84 -8.60
N ASN A 141 -5.45 -21.33 -9.77
CA ASN A 141 -5.23 -22.76 -10.00
C ASN A 141 -4.04 -23.32 -9.19
N GLN A 142 -2.97 -22.53 -9.08
CA GLN A 142 -1.77 -22.94 -8.38
C GLN A 142 -1.92 -22.87 -6.85
N TYR A 143 -2.71 -21.90 -6.37
CA TYR A 143 -2.91 -21.62 -4.94
C TYR A 143 -4.42 -21.58 -4.62
N SER A 144 -5.11 -22.72 -4.74
CA SER A 144 -6.58 -22.82 -4.64
C SER A 144 -7.15 -22.33 -3.32
N GLU A 145 -6.41 -22.49 -2.22
CA GLU A 145 -6.82 -22.06 -0.88
C GLU A 145 -6.47 -20.58 -0.58
N SER A 146 -5.76 -19.94 -1.50
CA SER A 146 -5.32 -18.54 -1.31
C SER A 146 -6.36 -17.56 -1.82
N GLN A 147 -6.51 -16.47 -1.09
CA GLN A 147 -7.34 -15.35 -1.52
C GLN A 147 -6.49 -14.30 -2.25
N VAL A 148 -6.98 -13.86 -3.40
CA VAL A 148 -6.29 -12.94 -4.30
C VAL A 148 -6.95 -11.57 -4.26
N MET A 149 -6.16 -10.52 -4.00
CA MET A 149 -6.60 -9.14 -4.20
C MET A 149 -6.01 -8.55 -5.47
N VAL A 150 -6.85 -7.90 -6.26
CA VAL A 150 -6.45 -7.21 -7.49
C VAL A 150 -6.67 -5.72 -7.33
N LEU A 151 -5.60 -4.93 -7.46
CA LEU A 151 -5.63 -3.49 -7.30
C LEU A 151 -5.54 -2.74 -8.62
N CYS A 152 -6.50 -1.86 -8.86
CA CYS A 152 -6.54 -0.98 -10.03
C CYS A 152 -6.81 0.48 -9.64
N HIS A 153 -6.49 1.41 -10.56
CA HIS A 153 -6.92 2.81 -10.45
C HIS A 153 -8.37 2.98 -10.93
N ASN A 154 -8.75 2.34 -12.04
CA ASN A 154 -9.99 2.56 -12.77
C ASN A 154 -11.02 1.47 -12.47
N ARG A 155 -12.27 1.87 -12.23
CA ARG A 155 -13.38 0.93 -12.05
C ARG A 155 -13.70 0.15 -13.34
N SER A 156 -13.52 0.77 -14.53
CA SER A 156 -13.74 0.09 -15.81
C SER A 156 -12.92 -1.20 -15.95
N MET A 157 -11.66 -1.17 -15.54
CA MET A 157 -10.80 -2.34 -15.54
C MET A 157 -11.29 -3.41 -14.54
N LEU A 158 -11.77 -3.00 -13.36
CA LEU A 158 -12.34 -3.93 -12.39
C LEU A 158 -13.63 -4.58 -12.93
N THR A 159 -14.47 -3.80 -13.64
CA THR A 159 -15.68 -4.32 -14.28
C THR A 159 -15.34 -5.37 -15.34
N TYR A 160 -14.36 -5.07 -16.19
CA TYR A 160 -13.87 -6.03 -17.18
C TYR A 160 -13.40 -7.34 -16.54
N PHE A 161 -12.61 -7.26 -15.47
CA PHE A 161 -12.16 -8.44 -14.74
C PHE A 161 -13.33 -9.22 -14.12
N TYR A 162 -14.26 -8.52 -13.48
CA TYR A 162 -15.42 -9.15 -12.87
C TYR A 162 -16.24 -9.95 -13.89
N GLU A 163 -16.63 -9.29 -15.00
CA GLU A 163 -17.41 -9.91 -16.07
C GLU A 163 -16.67 -11.12 -16.68
N SER A 164 -15.38 -10.98 -16.92
CA SER A 164 -14.56 -12.05 -17.48
C SER A 164 -14.40 -13.24 -16.52
N ILE A 165 -14.20 -12.99 -15.22
CA ILE A 165 -14.10 -14.06 -14.20
C ILE A 165 -15.41 -14.81 -14.08
N VAL A 166 -16.55 -14.09 -14.02
CA VAL A 166 -17.89 -14.67 -13.96
C VAL A 166 -18.20 -15.47 -15.21
N HIS A 167 -17.88 -14.92 -16.40
CA HIS A 167 -18.12 -15.62 -17.68
C HIS A 167 -17.29 -16.90 -17.82
N GLN A 168 -16.02 -16.88 -17.37
CA GLN A 168 -15.13 -18.05 -17.42
C GLN A 168 -15.31 -19.01 -16.25
N ASP A 169 -16.05 -18.62 -15.22
CA ASP A 169 -16.40 -19.41 -14.01
C ASP A 169 -15.21 -20.14 -13.35
N PHE A 170 -14.06 -19.44 -13.24
CA PHE A 170 -12.87 -20.05 -12.65
C PHE A 170 -12.63 -19.69 -11.18
N ALA A 171 -13.36 -18.69 -10.64
CA ALA A 171 -13.26 -18.27 -9.25
C ALA A 171 -14.49 -17.50 -8.78
N THR A 172 -14.75 -17.49 -7.47
CA THR A 172 -15.70 -16.55 -6.89
C THR A 172 -15.08 -15.15 -6.82
N VAL A 173 -15.82 -14.12 -7.20
CA VAL A 173 -15.32 -12.76 -7.31
C VAL A 173 -16.26 -11.74 -6.69
N GLY A 174 -15.72 -10.66 -6.13
CA GLY A 174 -16.49 -9.55 -5.59
C GLY A 174 -15.74 -8.23 -5.69
N TYR A 175 -16.51 -7.13 -5.66
CA TYR A 175 -15.94 -5.78 -5.65
C TYR A 175 -15.66 -5.29 -4.23
N TYR A 176 -14.57 -4.56 -4.08
CA TYR A 176 -14.22 -3.83 -2.86
C TYR A 176 -13.88 -2.37 -3.24
N VAL A 177 -14.92 -1.58 -3.49
CA VAL A 177 -14.79 -0.22 -4.06
C VAL A 177 -15.60 0.79 -3.24
N GLY A 178 -15.21 2.05 -3.30
CA GLY A 178 -15.89 3.11 -2.57
C GLY A 178 -17.37 3.24 -2.95
N GLY A 179 -18.22 3.55 -1.96
CA GLY A 179 -19.67 3.71 -2.12
C GLY A 179 -20.48 2.40 -2.01
N MET A 180 -19.84 1.27 -1.73
CA MET A 180 -20.54 0.02 -1.42
C MET A 180 -21.10 0.03 0.01
N LYS A 181 -22.20 -0.70 0.23
CA LYS A 181 -22.75 -0.90 1.57
C LYS A 181 -21.87 -1.87 2.36
N GLN A 182 -21.82 -1.72 3.67
CA GLN A 182 -21.01 -2.56 4.56
C GLN A 182 -21.32 -4.07 4.38
N LYS A 183 -22.59 -4.43 4.18
CA LYS A 183 -23.00 -5.81 3.95
C LYS A 183 -22.35 -6.40 2.69
N ASP A 184 -22.32 -5.62 1.60
CA ASP A 184 -21.77 -6.08 0.31
C ASP A 184 -20.23 -6.21 0.39
N LEU A 185 -19.57 -5.34 1.15
CA LEU A 185 -18.15 -5.44 1.44
C LEU A 185 -17.84 -6.72 2.21
N GLN A 186 -18.60 -7.01 3.28
CA GLN A 186 -18.45 -8.24 4.08
C GLN A 186 -18.69 -9.51 3.26
N GLU A 187 -19.65 -9.48 2.33
CA GLU A 187 -19.86 -10.60 1.41
C GLU A 187 -18.66 -10.82 0.48
N THR A 188 -18.06 -9.72 0.00
CA THR A 188 -16.87 -9.76 -0.86
C THR A 188 -15.65 -10.31 -0.12
N GLU A 189 -15.53 -10.08 1.19
CA GLU A 189 -14.43 -10.59 2.02
C GLU A 189 -14.30 -12.12 2.02
N ASN A 190 -15.39 -12.83 1.63
CA ASN A 190 -15.40 -14.29 1.52
C ASN A 190 -15.18 -14.80 0.08
N LYS A 191 -14.97 -13.93 -0.89
CA LYS A 191 -14.72 -14.32 -2.28
C LYS A 191 -13.25 -14.66 -2.50
N GLN A 192 -12.97 -15.57 -3.41
CA GLN A 192 -11.60 -15.98 -3.74
C GLN A 192 -10.80 -14.83 -4.41
N ILE A 193 -11.49 -14.04 -5.27
CA ILE A 193 -10.89 -12.85 -5.89
C ILE A 193 -11.61 -11.60 -5.41
N VAL A 194 -10.86 -10.67 -4.84
CA VAL A 194 -11.32 -9.36 -4.37
C VAL A 194 -10.79 -8.28 -5.32
N LEU A 195 -11.70 -7.63 -6.06
CA LEU A 195 -11.38 -6.56 -7.00
C LEU A 195 -11.51 -5.20 -6.30
N ALA A 196 -10.40 -4.52 -6.07
CA ALA A 196 -10.37 -3.30 -5.28
C ALA A 196 -9.70 -2.11 -5.98
N THR A 197 -10.11 -0.90 -5.62
CA THR A 197 -9.35 0.30 -5.96
C THR A 197 -8.24 0.53 -4.93
N TYR A 198 -7.13 1.15 -5.35
CA TYR A 198 -6.04 1.50 -4.44
C TYR A 198 -6.48 2.35 -3.24
N ALA A 199 -7.48 3.22 -3.43
CA ALA A 199 -8.02 4.04 -2.34
C ALA A 199 -8.68 3.18 -1.25
N MET A 200 -9.54 2.24 -1.64
CA MET A 200 -10.22 1.35 -0.70
C MET A 200 -9.26 0.38 -0.01
N ALA A 201 -8.29 -0.16 -0.73
CA ALA A 201 -7.27 -1.01 -0.13
C ALA A 201 -6.43 -0.27 0.91
N ALA A 202 -6.19 1.04 0.72
CA ALA A 202 -5.44 1.85 1.67
C ALA A 202 -6.24 2.21 2.93
N GLU A 203 -7.56 2.35 2.86
CA GLU A 203 -8.38 2.95 3.94
C GLU A 203 -9.20 1.94 4.76
N ALA A 204 -9.77 0.93 4.12
CA ALA A 204 -10.85 0.15 4.73
C ALA A 204 -10.59 -1.36 4.85
N LEU A 205 -9.49 -1.86 4.32
CA LEU A 205 -9.30 -3.31 4.19
C LEU A 205 -8.80 -3.96 5.47
N ASP A 206 -9.54 -4.95 5.98
CA ASP A 206 -9.14 -5.82 7.08
C ASP A 206 -9.45 -7.30 6.79
N ILE A 207 -9.04 -7.78 5.64
CA ILE A 207 -9.24 -9.18 5.23
C ILE A 207 -7.98 -9.98 5.60
N LYS A 208 -8.11 -10.87 6.57
CA LYS A 208 -6.98 -11.65 7.12
C LYS A 208 -6.51 -12.79 6.21
N SER A 209 -7.36 -13.29 5.34
CA SER A 209 -7.09 -14.41 4.41
C SER A 209 -6.33 -14.02 3.14
N LEU A 210 -6.12 -12.73 2.91
CA LEU A 210 -5.40 -12.22 1.73
C LEU A 210 -3.92 -12.58 1.78
N SER A 211 -3.51 -13.49 0.90
CA SER A 211 -2.12 -13.95 0.76
C SER A 211 -1.48 -13.58 -0.58
N ILE A 212 -2.30 -13.23 -1.59
CA ILE A 212 -1.81 -12.85 -2.93
C ILE A 212 -2.32 -11.46 -3.29
N LEU A 213 -1.40 -10.59 -3.70
CA LEU A 213 -1.69 -9.25 -4.21
C LEU A 213 -1.30 -9.14 -5.67
N ILE A 214 -2.22 -8.67 -6.52
CA ILE A 214 -1.92 -8.32 -7.91
C ILE A 214 -2.08 -6.82 -8.09
N MET A 215 -1.01 -6.13 -8.43
CA MET A 215 -1.05 -4.72 -8.83
C MET A 215 -1.27 -4.64 -10.34
N ALA A 216 -2.52 -4.54 -10.74
CA ALA A 216 -2.92 -4.57 -12.13
C ALA A 216 -2.71 -3.22 -12.85
N SER A 217 -2.52 -2.13 -12.13
CA SER A 217 -2.14 -0.84 -12.70
C SER A 217 -1.02 -0.16 -11.93
N PRO A 218 -0.16 0.66 -12.57
CA PRO A 218 1.01 1.25 -11.94
C PRO A 218 0.66 2.18 -10.76
N LYS A 219 1.38 2.03 -9.66
CA LYS A 219 1.29 2.88 -8.46
C LYS A 219 2.70 3.13 -7.93
N THR A 220 2.99 4.35 -7.45
CA THR A 220 4.32 4.68 -6.93
C THR A 220 4.48 4.24 -5.48
N ASP A 221 3.54 4.62 -4.63
CA ASP A 221 3.55 4.30 -3.21
C ASP A 221 2.55 3.19 -2.91
N ILE A 222 3.08 2.07 -2.45
CA ILE A 222 2.33 0.84 -2.18
C ILE A 222 2.44 0.40 -0.72
N THR A 223 3.13 1.18 0.11
CA THR A 223 3.44 0.83 1.51
C THR A 223 2.19 0.43 2.29
N GLN A 224 1.12 1.23 2.17
CA GLN A 224 -0.14 0.92 2.86
C GLN A 224 -0.83 -0.31 2.29
N SER A 225 -0.87 -0.45 0.95
CA SER A 225 -1.53 -1.59 0.29
C SER A 225 -0.84 -2.91 0.63
N VAL A 226 0.49 -2.95 0.54
CA VAL A 226 1.29 -4.14 0.90
C VAL A 226 1.20 -4.43 2.40
N GLY A 227 1.29 -3.40 3.25
CA GLY A 227 1.19 -3.54 4.69
C GLY A 227 -0.11 -4.16 5.16
N ARG A 228 -1.23 -3.92 4.46
CA ARG A 228 -2.54 -4.47 4.83
C ARG A 228 -2.69 -5.96 4.48
N ILE A 229 -2.12 -6.39 3.36
CA ILE A 229 -2.20 -7.80 2.93
C ILE A 229 -1.31 -8.70 3.77
N LEU A 230 -0.22 -8.13 4.27
CA LEU A 230 0.73 -8.86 5.11
C LEU A 230 0.50 -8.65 6.62
N ARG A 231 -0.74 -8.32 7.04
CA ARG A 231 -1.08 -8.17 8.47
C ARG A 231 -1.01 -9.46 9.24
N VAL A 232 -1.33 -10.57 8.58
CA VAL A 232 -1.26 -11.92 9.14
C VAL A 232 -0.11 -12.63 8.47
N LYS A 233 0.61 -13.44 9.22
CA LYS A 233 1.69 -14.27 8.71
C LYS A 233 1.12 -15.37 7.82
N HIS A 234 1.51 -15.38 6.56
CA HIS A 234 1.15 -16.41 5.59
C HIS A 234 2.39 -17.26 5.26
N GLU A 235 2.17 -18.52 4.89
CA GLU A 235 3.28 -19.40 4.52
C GLU A 235 4.00 -18.94 3.24
N ASN A 236 3.24 -18.47 2.24
CA ASN A 236 3.77 -18.07 0.93
C ASN A 236 3.07 -16.81 0.40
N PRO A 237 3.28 -15.63 0.99
CA PRO A 237 2.67 -14.40 0.49
C PRO A 237 3.32 -13.97 -0.83
N ILE A 238 2.47 -13.67 -1.83
CA ILE A 238 2.91 -13.31 -3.18
C ILE A 238 2.44 -11.92 -3.54
N ILE A 239 3.32 -11.11 -4.10
CA ILE A 239 2.99 -9.82 -4.71
C ILE A 239 3.29 -9.93 -6.20
N VAL A 240 2.28 -9.84 -7.04
CA VAL A 240 2.44 -9.74 -8.49
C VAL A 240 2.42 -8.27 -8.89
N ASP A 241 3.50 -7.81 -9.46
CA ASP A 241 3.68 -6.43 -9.92
C ASP A 241 3.71 -6.39 -11.45
N ILE A 242 2.62 -5.92 -12.07
CA ILE A 242 2.54 -5.76 -13.52
C ILE A 242 3.19 -4.43 -13.90
N ILE A 243 4.25 -4.54 -14.71
CA ILE A 243 5.10 -3.41 -15.11
C ILE A 243 4.86 -3.10 -16.57
N ASP A 244 4.49 -1.88 -16.89
CA ASP A 244 4.35 -1.42 -18.26
C ASP A 244 5.67 -0.83 -18.79
N SER A 245 5.91 -0.95 -20.10
CA SER A 245 7.18 -0.58 -20.78
C SER A 245 7.49 0.92 -20.79
N HIS A 246 6.49 1.78 -20.59
CA HIS A 246 6.66 3.24 -20.67
C HIS A 246 7.60 3.77 -19.56
N ASP A 247 8.49 4.70 -19.88
CA ASP A 247 9.51 5.25 -18.97
C ASP A 247 8.96 5.74 -17.62
N MET A 248 7.78 6.40 -17.66
CA MET A 248 7.12 6.86 -16.44
C MET A 248 6.75 5.72 -15.49
N TYR A 249 6.34 4.57 -16.02
CA TYR A 249 5.98 3.39 -15.23
C TYR A 249 7.21 2.60 -14.81
N GLN A 250 8.25 2.56 -15.64
CA GLN A 250 9.56 2.02 -15.25
C GLN A 250 10.18 2.80 -14.08
N SER A 251 10.04 4.13 -14.06
CA SER A 251 10.46 4.98 -12.94
C SER A 251 9.70 4.64 -11.65
N GLN A 252 8.39 4.39 -11.75
CA GLN A 252 7.57 3.95 -10.61
C GLN A 252 7.96 2.55 -10.12
N TRP A 253 8.20 1.62 -11.05
CA TRP A 253 8.72 0.29 -10.74
C TRP A 253 10.04 0.36 -9.97
N ASN A 254 10.97 1.19 -10.39
CA ASN A 254 12.27 1.34 -9.71
C ASN A 254 12.09 1.78 -8.25
N ARG A 255 11.11 2.63 -7.95
CA ARG A 255 10.78 3.03 -6.56
C ARG A 255 10.16 1.87 -5.77
N ARG A 256 9.23 1.11 -6.37
CA ARG A 256 8.66 -0.08 -5.72
C ARG A 256 9.72 -1.14 -5.47
N LYS A 257 10.60 -1.37 -6.43
CA LYS A 257 11.74 -2.30 -6.29
C LYS A 257 12.64 -1.94 -5.11
N GLN A 258 12.92 -0.64 -4.89
CA GLN A 258 13.66 -0.19 -3.73
C GLN A 258 12.91 -0.47 -2.42
N PHE A 259 11.60 -0.23 -2.41
CA PHE A 259 10.75 -0.56 -1.26
C PHE A 259 10.79 -2.06 -0.95
N TYR A 260 10.60 -2.94 -1.95
CA TYR A 260 10.68 -4.39 -1.76
C TYR A 260 12.04 -4.85 -1.22
N LYS A 261 13.13 -4.27 -1.72
CA LYS A 261 14.47 -4.55 -1.20
C LYS A 261 14.66 -4.09 0.25
N LYS A 262 14.09 -2.92 0.61
CA LYS A 262 14.09 -2.44 1.99
C LYS A 262 13.31 -3.37 2.92
N CYS A 263 12.23 -3.98 2.43
CA CYS A 263 11.45 -4.97 3.16
C CYS A 263 12.06 -6.39 3.10
N ASN A 264 13.25 -6.55 2.54
CA ASN A 264 13.94 -7.84 2.38
C ASN A 264 13.13 -8.91 1.63
N TYR A 265 12.25 -8.51 0.69
CA TYR A 265 11.43 -9.43 -0.09
C TYR A 265 12.21 -10.02 -1.26
N ARG A 266 12.02 -11.31 -1.53
CA ARG A 266 12.56 -11.96 -2.73
C ARG A 266 11.93 -11.35 -3.98
N ILE A 267 12.75 -10.94 -4.97
CA ILE A 267 12.24 -10.35 -6.21
C ILE A 267 12.67 -11.22 -7.39
N ILE A 268 11.68 -11.76 -8.10
CA ILE A 268 11.86 -12.48 -9.36
C ILE A 268 11.17 -11.70 -10.50
N LYS A 269 11.74 -11.72 -11.69
CA LYS A 269 11.22 -10.99 -12.85
C LYS A 269 11.10 -11.89 -14.07
N SER A 270 9.99 -11.72 -14.79
CA SER A 270 9.77 -12.27 -16.13
C SER A 270 9.12 -11.22 -17.03
N ASP A 271 8.75 -11.58 -18.24
CA ASP A 271 7.95 -10.76 -19.13
C ASP A 271 6.72 -11.54 -19.67
N SER A 272 5.74 -10.79 -20.22
CA SER A 272 4.47 -11.38 -20.67
C SER A 272 4.65 -12.43 -21.78
N ASN A 273 5.72 -12.33 -22.59
CA ASN A 273 5.98 -13.28 -23.68
C ASN A 273 6.52 -14.62 -23.16
N LYS A 274 7.19 -14.61 -22.01
CA LYS A 274 7.76 -15.78 -21.34
C LYS A 274 6.87 -16.35 -20.26
N TYR A 275 5.81 -15.62 -19.88
CA TYR A 275 4.90 -16.07 -18.84
C TYR A 275 4.03 -17.24 -19.34
N ASN A 276 4.24 -18.41 -18.73
CA ASN A 276 3.49 -19.63 -19.02
C ASN A 276 2.89 -20.21 -17.73
N GLU A 277 1.73 -20.86 -17.86
CA GLU A 277 0.98 -21.43 -16.71
C GLU A 277 1.76 -22.55 -16.00
N SER A 278 2.56 -23.33 -16.71
CA SER A 278 3.28 -24.48 -16.18
C SER A 278 4.76 -24.21 -15.88
N GLU A 279 5.42 -23.40 -16.69
CA GLU A 279 6.87 -23.15 -16.57
C GLU A 279 7.22 -21.73 -17.00
N THR A 280 7.08 -20.79 -16.09
CA THR A 280 7.58 -19.42 -16.32
C THR A 280 9.07 -19.34 -16.01
N GLU A 281 9.86 -18.86 -16.96
CA GLU A 281 11.27 -18.58 -16.75
C GLU A 281 11.44 -17.29 -15.90
N TRP A 282 11.89 -17.46 -14.65
CA TRP A 282 12.08 -16.37 -13.72
C TRP A 282 13.56 -16.00 -13.58
N LYS A 283 13.88 -14.72 -13.75
CA LYS A 283 15.17 -14.14 -13.41
C LYS A 283 15.15 -13.58 -12.00
N ILE A 284 16.05 -14.04 -11.13
CA ILE A 284 16.19 -13.52 -9.77
C ILE A 284 16.83 -12.11 -9.84
N LEU A 285 16.15 -11.10 -9.29
CA LEU A 285 16.66 -9.74 -9.18
C LEU A 285 17.17 -9.41 -7.78
N TYR A 286 16.66 -10.09 -6.77
CA TYR A 286 17.08 -9.89 -5.38
C TYR A 286 16.70 -11.12 -4.56
N GLU A 287 17.65 -11.63 -3.78
CA GLU A 287 17.44 -12.62 -2.74
C GLU A 287 17.51 -11.95 -1.37
N PRO A 288 16.62 -12.34 -0.42
CA PRO A 288 16.66 -11.86 0.95
C PRO A 288 18.01 -12.14 1.60
N LYS A 289 18.50 -11.19 2.37
CA LYS A 289 19.70 -11.40 3.19
C LYS A 289 19.29 -12.17 4.44
N ASN A 290 19.94 -13.30 4.70
CA ASN A 290 19.78 -14.01 5.96
C ASN A 290 20.43 -13.20 7.09
N ASN A 291 19.64 -12.61 7.97
CA ASN A 291 20.09 -11.82 9.12
C ASN A 291 20.63 -12.69 10.28
N GLY A 292 21.03 -13.95 10.02
CA GLY A 292 21.58 -14.85 11.04
C GLY A 292 22.81 -14.35 11.81
N ASN A 293 23.48 -13.29 11.32
CA ASN A 293 24.71 -12.76 11.94
C ASN A 293 24.63 -11.29 12.39
N ALA A 294 23.45 -10.66 12.32
CA ALA A 294 23.31 -9.26 12.72
C ALA A 294 23.02 -9.09 14.22
N LYS A 295 22.35 -10.04 14.85
CA LYS A 295 22.01 -9.98 16.29
C LYS A 295 23.24 -10.09 17.20
N GLU A 296 24.30 -10.78 16.78
CA GLU A 296 25.53 -10.88 17.57
C GLU A 296 26.35 -9.55 17.60
N LYS A 297 26.17 -8.68 16.59
CA LYS A 297 26.89 -7.40 16.53
C LYS A 297 26.17 -6.24 17.24
N GLU A 298 24.87 -6.31 17.40
CA GLU A 298 24.11 -5.28 18.15
C GLU A 298 24.18 -5.51 19.66
N GLU A 299 24.22 -6.76 20.14
CA GLU A 299 24.43 -7.05 21.57
C GLU A 299 25.85 -6.66 22.08
N GLU A 300 26.84 -6.59 21.21
CA GLU A 300 28.17 -6.07 21.59
C GLU A 300 28.24 -4.53 21.61
N GLN A 301 27.38 -3.81 20.88
CA GLN A 301 27.36 -2.35 20.87
C GLN A 301 26.46 -1.73 21.95
N GLU A 302 25.43 -2.43 22.43
CA GLU A 302 24.62 -1.97 23.55
C GLU A 302 25.32 -2.05 24.93
N LYS A 303 26.42 -2.77 25.05
CA LYS A 303 27.22 -2.85 26.30
C LYS A 303 28.14 -1.66 26.53
N VAL A 304 28.23 -0.71 25.61
CA VAL A 304 29.08 0.48 25.76
C VAL A 304 28.22 1.73 25.56
N GLY A 305 27.64 2.25 26.65
CA GLY A 305 27.08 3.60 26.59
C GLY A 305 25.86 3.92 27.42
N PHE A 306 25.76 3.49 28.65
CA PHE A 306 24.91 4.18 29.63
C PHE A 306 25.61 5.45 30.09
N GLY A 307 25.41 6.53 29.34
CA GLY A 307 25.76 7.88 29.79
C GLY A 307 24.89 8.28 30.99
N LYS A 308 25.55 8.62 32.10
CA LYS A 308 24.91 9.13 33.32
C LYS A 308 24.07 10.36 32.97
N CYS A 309 22.84 10.35 33.42
CA CYS A 309 21.98 11.54 33.45
C CYS A 309 22.56 12.53 34.44
N ILE A 310 23.05 13.66 33.94
CA ILE A 310 23.51 14.77 34.76
C ILE A 310 22.34 15.75 34.87
N ILE A 311 21.52 15.59 35.88
CA ILE A 311 20.72 16.67 36.47
C ILE A 311 20.72 16.41 37.96
N ASP A 312 21.65 17.07 38.66
CA ASP A 312 21.54 17.30 40.07
C ASP A 312 20.63 18.50 40.28
N ILE A 313 19.49 18.28 40.92
CA ILE A 313 18.62 19.34 41.41
C ILE A 313 18.95 19.51 42.90
N ASN A 314 19.68 20.60 43.18
CA ASN A 314 19.70 21.23 44.50
C ASN A 314 18.62 22.30 44.57
#